data_7e6a5d14f1697ded1d497d292e69d0f4
#
_entry.id   7e6a5d14f1697ded1d497d292e69d0f4
#
_cell.length_a   1.000
_cell.length_b   1.000
_cell.length_c   1.000
_cell.angle_alpha   90.00
_cell.angle_beta   90.00
_cell.angle_gamma   90.00
#
_symmetry.space_group_name_H-M   'P 1'
#
loop_
_entity.id
_entity.type
_entity.pdbx_description
1 polymer ?
#
loop_
_entity_poly.entity_id
_entity_poly.type
_entity_poly.pdbx_seq_one_letter_code
_entity_poly.pdbx_strand_id
1 'polypeptide(L)'
;MLQRVVTGRANKAIAEEMGIGEQAVKAHISRLFLKFRVESRAGLAVAAVSQEMDERSTAVRELERLAHEERRVALRTRAKLLGTLVGKEPAVVVDRKGRLLLANPAFQRTFAAALYQDELGVRLPADATPLVRAGHGKPASLRFKLASGPRRGTWWHATSEMVEFYRTGGGALVVFRRVRGPGRD
;
A
#
# COMPACT_ATOMS: atom_id res chain seq x y z
N MET A 1 0.64 23.16 31.96
CA MET A 1 1.10 23.08 33.36
C MET A 1 2.45 22.36 33.46
N LEU A 2 2.58 21.08 33.15
CA LEU A 2 3.83 20.29 33.33
C LEU A 2 5.05 21.01 32.73
N GLN A 3 5.01 21.42 31.46
CA GLN A 3 6.11 22.08 30.79
C GLN A 3 6.59 23.37 31.50
N ARG A 4 5.66 24.18 32.05
CA ARG A 4 6.00 25.38 32.80
C ARG A 4 6.71 25.06 34.11
N VAL A 5 6.31 23.97 34.76
CA VAL A 5 6.94 23.49 36.00
C VAL A 5 8.34 22.96 35.72
N VAL A 6 8.51 22.18 34.69
CA VAL A 6 9.80 21.58 34.25
C VAL A 6 10.80 22.65 33.84
N THR A 7 10.37 23.73 33.17
CA THR A 7 11.24 24.86 32.79
C THR A 7 11.65 25.78 33.95
N GLY A 8 11.30 25.42 35.20
CA GLY A 8 11.79 26.14 36.37
C GLY A 8 11.02 27.42 36.73
N ARG A 9 9.89 27.74 36.08
CA ARG A 9 9.13 28.96 36.35
C ARG A 9 8.58 28.99 37.77
N ALA A 10 8.67 30.13 38.47
CA ALA A 10 8.10 30.31 39.79
C ALA A 10 6.56 30.15 39.79
N ASN A 11 5.98 29.65 40.88
CA ASN A 11 4.55 29.42 40.95
C ASN A 11 3.71 30.69 40.72
N LYS A 12 4.22 31.85 41.16
CA LYS A 12 3.60 33.16 40.91
C LYS A 12 3.52 33.47 39.41
N ALA A 13 4.61 33.27 38.66
CA ALA A 13 4.65 33.51 37.21
C ALA A 13 3.71 32.54 36.47
N ILE A 14 3.62 31.27 36.92
CA ILE A 14 2.70 30.29 36.34
C ILE A 14 1.24 30.69 36.64
N ALA A 15 0.95 31.17 37.85
CA ALA A 15 -0.36 31.62 38.24
C ALA A 15 -0.86 32.81 37.40
N GLU A 16 -0.01 33.81 37.21
CA GLU A 16 -0.27 34.98 36.37
C GLU A 16 -0.53 34.59 34.91
N GLU A 17 0.34 33.76 34.33
CA GLU A 17 0.21 33.30 32.92
C GLU A 17 -1.05 32.47 32.67
N MET A 18 -1.48 31.67 33.66
CA MET A 18 -2.65 30.81 33.53
C MET A 18 -3.96 31.45 34.06
N GLY A 19 -3.91 32.64 34.60
CA GLY A 19 -5.09 33.32 35.17
C GLY A 19 -5.69 32.60 36.39
N ILE A 20 -4.87 31.91 37.20
CA ILE A 20 -5.30 31.14 38.37
C ILE A 20 -4.55 31.57 39.64
N GLY A 21 -5.04 31.24 40.81
CA GLY A 21 -4.36 31.55 42.06
C GLY A 21 -3.11 30.64 42.28
N GLU A 22 -2.11 31.17 43.02
CA GLU A 22 -0.90 30.39 43.35
C GLU A 22 -1.21 29.09 44.11
N GLN A 23 -2.25 29.06 44.93
CA GLN A 23 -2.70 27.85 45.65
C GLN A 23 -3.17 26.78 44.68
N ALA A 24 -3.89 27.16 43.60
CA ALA A 24 -4.27 26.25 42.56
C ALA A 24 -3.06 25.68 41.81
N VAL A 25 -2.04 26.51 41.55
CA VAL A 25 -0.76 26.05 40.96
C VAL A 25 -0.09 25.03 41.86
N LYS A 26 0.02 25.30 43.20
CA LYS A 26 0.60 24.33 44.13
C LYS A 26 -0.17 23.02 44.16
N ALA A 27 -1.50 23.04 44.17
CA ALA A 27 -2.33 21.85 44.11
C ALA A 27 -2.10 21.03 42.80
N HIS A 28 -1.97 21.73 41.68
CA HIS A 28 -1.64 21.07 40.41
C HIS A 28 -0.25 20.41 40.40
N ILE A 29 0.75 21.09 40.98
CA ILE A 29 2.11 20.53 41.10
C ILE A 29 2.10 19.30 42.00
N SER A 30 1.40 19.33 43.13
CA SER A 30 1.28 18.16 44.00
C SER A 30 0.64 16.96 43.30
N ARG A 31 -0.38 17.17 42.44
CA ARG A 31 -0.97 16.12 41.62
C ARG A 31 0.03 15.58 40.58
N LEU A 32 0.87 16.44 40.00
CA LEU A 32 1.93 16.01 39.09
C LEU A 32 2.97 15.15 39.82
N PHE A 33 3.38 15.54 41.03
CA PHE A 33 4.30 14.72 41.83
C PHE A 33 3.74 13.32 42.11
N LEU A 34 2.48 13.22 42.46
CA LEU A 34 1.81 11.94 42.67
C LEU A 34 1.75 11.12 41.36
N LYS A 35 1.33 11.78 40.26
CA LYS A 35 1.22 11.11 38.95
C LYS A 35 2.56 10.55 38.44
N PHE A 36 3.64 11.31 38.60
CA PHE A 36 4.98 10.92 38.17
C PHE A 36 5.77 10.17 39.25
N ARG A 37 5.18 9.96 40.44
CA ARG A 37 5.80 9.30 41.60
C ARG A 37 7.14 9.92 41.98
N VAL A 38 7.21 11.25 42.06
CA VAL A 38 8.40 12.02 42.38
C VAL A 38 8.09 12.94 43.58
N GLU A 39 9.12 13.32 44.34
CA GLU A 39 8.97 14.13 45.54
C GLU A 39 9.50 15.55 45.36
N SER A 40 10.10 15.83 44.19
CA SER A 40 10.70 17.15 43.94
C SER A 40 10.46 17.63 42.51
N ARG A 41 10.57 18.94 42.36
CA ARG A 41 10.47 19.59 41.05
C ARG A 41 11.56 19.14 40.08
N ALA A 42 12.76 18.93 40.57
CA ALA A 42 13.86 18.37 39.76
C ALA A 42 13.55 16.93 39.31
N GLY A 43 13.03 16.10 40.24
CA GLY A 43 12.53 14.75 39.93
C GLY A 43 11.46 14.77 38.88
N LEU A 44 10.51 15.72 38.93
CA LEU A 44 9.45 15.87 37.93
C LEU A 44 10.03 16.23 36.56
N ALA A 45 11.05 17.10 36.52
CA ALA A 45 11.72 17.45 35.26
C ALA A 45 12.40 16.22 34.62
N VAL A 46 13.14 15.45 35.41
CA VAL A 46 13.79 14.21 34.94
C VAL A 46 12.75 13.21 34.44
N ALA A 47 11.70 12.96 35.22
CA ALA A 47 10.65 12.00 34.83
C ALA A 47 9.91 12.41 33.55
N ALA A 48 9.64 13.71 33.37
CA ALA A 48 9.01 14.22 32.16
C ALA A 48 9.88 14.05 30.91
N VAL A 49 11.20 14.30 31.01
CA VAL A 49 12.15 14.11 29.91
C VAL A 49 12.29 12.62 29.58
N SER A 50 12.37 11.76 30.59
CA SER A 50 12.43 10.30 30.39
C SER A 50 11.21 9.77 29.65
N GLN A 51 10.01 10.21 30.05
CA GLN A 51 8.76 9.82 29.38
C GLN A 51 8.75 10.26 27.91
N GLU A 52 9.16 11.49 27.62
CA GLU A 52 9.23 12.00 26.25
C GLU A 52 10.24 11.22 25.39
N MET A 53 11.38 10.82 25.97
CA MET A 53 12.38 9.98 25.30
C MET A 53 11.83 8.58 25.00
N ASP A 54 11.09 7.98 25.94
CA ASP A 54 10.47 6.66 25.75
C ASP A 54 9.39 6.69 24.66
N GLU A 55 8.55 7.73 24.65
CA GLU A 55 7.54 7.92 23.62
C GLU A 55 8.16 8.08 22.23
N ARG A 56 9.22 8.90 22.12
CA ARG A 56 9.98 9.07 20.87
C ARG A 56 10.63 7.75 20.42
N SER A 57 11.26 7.03 21.34
CA SER A 57 11.88 5.73 21.05
C SER A 57 10.86 4.70 20.54
N THR A 58 9.68 4.68 21.14
CA THR A 58 8.58 3.80 20.70
C THR A 58 8.08 4.18 19.31
N ALA A 59 7.89 5.47 19.04
CA ALA A 59 7.48 5.96 17.73
C ALA A 59 8.52 5.62 16.63
N VAL A 60 9.81 5.78 16.92
CA VAL A 60 10.89 5.41 15.98
C VAL A 60 10.87 3.92 15.68
N ARG A 61 10.76 3.06 16.70
CA ARG A 61 10.68 1.60 16.50
C ARG A 61 9.48 1.20 15.65
N GLU A 62 8.32 1.85 15.83
CA GLU A 62 7.14 1.56 15.03
C GLU A 62 7.31 2.01 13.58
N LEU A 63 7.92 3.18 13.33
CA LEU A 63 8.25 3.62 11.98
C LEU A 63 9.23 2.69 11.27
N GLU A 64 10.26 2.21 11.98
CA GLU A 64 11.21 1.22 11.46
C GLU A 64 10.51 -0.11 11.12
N ARG A 65 9.59 -0.57 11.97
CA ARG A 65 8.80 -1.78 11.74
C ARG A 65 7.94 -1.64 10.48
N LEU A 66 7.24 -0.52 10.32
CA LEU A 66 6.41 -0.24 9.14
C LEU A 66 7.25 -0.16 7.87
N ALA A 67 8.39 0.54 7.89
CA ALA A 67 9.30 0.63 6.76
C ALA A 67 9.88 -0.74 6.35
N HIS A 68 10.14 -1.62 7.32
CA HIS A 68 10.59 -2.99 7.07
C HIS A 68 9.51 -3.84 6.40
N GLU A 69 8.27 -3.73 6.86
CA GLU A 69 7.14 -4.46 6.29
C GLU A 69 6.84 -4.01 4.85
N GLU A 70 6.82 -2.69 4.60
CA GLU A 70 6.67 -2.15 3.24
C GLU A 70 7.77 -2.67 2.30
N ARG A 71 9.02 -2.67 2.76
CA ARG A 71 10.16 -3.19 1.98
C ARG A 71 10.00 -4.68 1.68
N ARG A 72 9.52 -5.46 2.64
CA ARG A 72 9.28 -6.89 2.49
C ARG A 72 8.18 -7.19 1.47
N VAL A 73 7.07 -6.44 1.52
CA VAL A 73 5.96 -6.54 0.56
C VAL A 73 6.44 -6.16 -0.85
N ALA A 74 7.16 -5.06 -0.99
CA ALA A 74 7.71 -4.62 -2.29
C ALA A 74 8.66 -5.66 -2.90
N LEU A 75 9.52 -6.29 -2.10
CA LEU A 75 10.42 -7.34 -2.57
C LEU A 75 9.68 -8.61 -3.02
N ARG A 76 8.65 -9.04 -2.28
CA ARG A 76 7.81 -10.18 -2.68
C ARG A 76 7.07 -9.90 -3.98
N THR A 77 6.46 -8.73 -4.12
CA THR A 77 5.78 -8.32 -5.35
C THR A 77 6.76 -8.30 -6.53
N ARG A 78 7.96 -7.74 -6.34
CA ARG A 78 9.00 -7.70 -7.37
C ARG A 78 9.45 -9.10 -7.78
N ALA A 79 9.69 -10.00 -6.84
CA ALA A 79 10.10 -11.39 -7.12
C ALA A 79 9.00 -12.14 -7.90
N LYS A 80 7.73 -11.97 -7.51
CA LYS A 80 6.59 -12.56 -8.20
C LYS A 80 6.47 -12.03 -9.64
N LEU A 81 6.56 -10.71 -9.84
CA LEU A 81 6.52 -10.09 -11.15
C LEU A 81 7.65 -10.61 -12.05
N LEU A 82 8.87 -10.65 -11.53
CA LEU A 82 10.03 -11.16 -12.28
C LEU A 82 9.85 -12.64 -12.66
N GLY A 83 9.43 -13.49 -11.72
CA GLY A 83 9.17 -14.90 -11.99
C GLY A 83 8.13 -15.12 -13.10
N THR A 84 7.04 -14.34 -13.08
CA THR A 84 5.98 -14.43 -14.09
C THR A 84 6.43 -13.85 -15.43
N LEU A 85 7.14 -12.72 -15.44
CA LEU A 85 7.60 -12.07 -16.67
C LEU A 85 8.73 -12.83 -17.39
N VAL A 86 9.53 -13.61 -16.68
CA VAL A 86 10.53 -14.52 -17.25
C VAL A 86 9.91 -15.84 -17.72
N GLY A 87 8.69 -16.15 -17.26
CA GLY A 87 7.99 -17.38 -17.58
C GLY A 87 7.63 -17.55 -19.07
N LYS A 88 7.25 -18.78 -19.44
CA LYS A 88 6.83 -19.12 -20.82
C LYS A 88 5.39 -18.71 -21.14
N GLU A 89 4.56 -18.48 -20.14
CA GLU A 89 3.18 -18.02 -20.32
C GLU A 89 3.17 -16.54 -20.68
N PRO A 90 2.33 -16.11 -21.64
CA PRO A 90 2.16 -14.70 -21.94
C PRO A 90 1.69 -13.93 -20.71
N ALA A 91 2.42 -12.88 -20.33
CA ALA A 91 2.12 -12.07 -19.15
C ALA A 91 2.42 -10.59 -19.39
N VAL A 92 1.59 -9.74 -18.79
CA VAL A 92 1.75 -8.29 -18.84
C VAL A 92 1.45 -7.65 -17.50
N VAL A 93 2.00 -6.47 -17.29
CA VAL A 93 1.61 -5.56 -16.22
C VAL A 93 0.95 -4.33 -16.82
N VAL A 94 -0.19 -3.96 -16.30
CA VAL A 94 -0.96 -2.78 -16.73
C VAL A 94 -1.15 -1.80 -15.58
N ASP A 95 -1.33 -0.52 -15.92
CA ASP A 95 -1.75 0.50 -14.95
C ASP A 95 -3.25 0.41 -14.64
N ARG A 96 -3.76 1.29 -13.76
CA ARG A 96 -5.19 1.36 -13.40
C ARG A 96 -6.11 1.69 -14.58
N LYS A 97 -5.59 2.22 -15.67
CA LYS A 97 -6.34 2.50 -16.91
C LYS A 97 -6.24 1.37 -17.93
N GLY A 98 -5.59 0.26 -17.58
CA GLY A 98 -5.35 -0.86 -18.50
C GLY A 98 -4.26 -0.61 -19.53
N ARG A 99 -3.46 0.45 -19.38
CA ARG A 99 -2.33 0.73 -20.29
C ARG A 99 -1.16 -0.19 -19.91
N LEU A 100 -0.53 -0.72 -20.93
CA LEU A 100 0.59 -1.64 -20.81
C LEU A 100 1.81 -0.93 -20.21
N LEU A 101 2.31 -1.44 -19.10
CA LEU A 101 3.54 -0.98 -18.45
C LEU A 101 4.72 -1.91 -18.78
N LEU A 102 4.51 -3.22 -18.72
CA LEU A 102 5.51 -4.25 -19.03
C LEU A 102 4.84 -5.43 -19.71
N ALA A 103 5.55 -6.07 -20.62
CA ALA A 103 5.10 -7.29 -21.28
C ALA A 103 6.29 -8.24 -21.48
N ASN A 104 6.04 -9.53 -21.25
CA ASN A 104 7.07 -10.51 -21.54
C ASN A 104 7.13 -10.85 -23.05
N PRO A 105 8.23 -11.44 -23.52
CA PRO A 105 8.35 -11.81 -24.94
C PRO A 105 7.27 -12.79 -25.44
N ALA A 106 6.75 -13.64 -24.55
CA ALA A 106 5.66 -14.56 -24.89
C ALA A 106 4.37 -13.80 -25.22
N PHE A 107 4.04 -12.76 -24.45
CA PHE A 107 2.90 -11.89 -24.74
C PHE A 107 3.08 -11.15 -26.06
N GLN A 108 4.23 -10.54 -26.28
CA GLN A 108 4.51 -9.80 -27.52
C GLN A 108 4.36 -10.68 -28.76
N ARG A 109 4.88 -11.91 -28.72
CA ARG A 109 4.74 -12.87 -29.84
C ARG A 109 3.31 -13.35 -30.08
N THR A 110 2.49 -13.39 -29.01
CA THR A 110 1.14 -13.97 -29.09
C THR A 110 0.07 -12.93 -29.36
N PHE A 111 0.18 -11.76 -28.73
CA PHE A 111 -0.87 -10.76 -28.68
C PHE A 111 -0.53 -9.44 -29.38
N ALA A 112 0.59 -9.32 -30.10
CA ALA A 112 0.88 -8.14 -30.88
C ALA A 112 -0.27 -7.84 -31.86
N ALA A 113 -0.89 -6.68 -31.75
CA ALA A 113 -2.04 -6.23 -32.53
C ALA A 113 -3.25 -7.20 -32.52
N ALA A 114 -3.41 -8.01 -31.48
CA ALA A 114 -4.53 -8.95 -31.36
C ALA A 114 -5.86 -8.24 -31.11
N LEU A 115 -6.89 -8.67 -31.80
CA LEU A 115 -8.29 -8.33 -31.53
C LEU A 115 -8.93 -9.50 -30.77
N TYR A 116 -9.77 -9.17 -29.80
CA TYR A 116 -10.42 -10.13 -28.91
C TYR A 116 -11.89 -10.32 -29.28
N GLN A 117 -12.38 -11.55 -29.20
CA GLN A 117 -13.79 -11.90 -29.37
C GLN A 117 -14.27 -12.69 -28.16
N ASP A 118 -15.56 -12.55 -27.84
CA ASP A 118 -16.23 -13.34 -26.83
C ASP A 118 -16.56 -14.77 -27.33
N GLU A 119 -17.31 -15.52 -26.54
CA GLU A 119 -17.72 -16.88 -26.86
C GLU A 119 -18.70 -16.95 -28.05
N LEU A 120 -19.43 -15.88 -28.33
CA LEU A 120 -20.35 -15.74 -29.45
C LEU A 120 -19.66 -15.24 -30.74
N GLY A 121 -18.35 -14.97 -30.68
CA GLY A 121 -17.59 -14.44 -31.81
C GLY A 121 -17.72 -12.93 -32.01
N VAL A 122 -18.37 -12.23 -31.07
CA VAL A 122 -18.52 -10.78 -31.12
C VAL A 122 -17.23 -10.13 -30.62
N ARG A 123 -16.78 -9.09 -31.32
CA ARG A 123 -15.60 -8.34 -30.94
C ARG A 123 -15.79 -7.69 -29.57
N LEU A 124 -14.85 -7.91 -28.66
CA LEU A 124 -14.86 -7.23 -27.35
C LEU A 124 -14.63 -5.73 -27.54
N PRO A 125 -15.46 -4.87 -26.95
CA PRO A 125 -15.22 -3.43 -26.91
C PRO A 125 -13.96 -3.11 -26.11
N ALA A 126 -13.39 -1.93 -26.32
CA ALA A 126 -12.09 -1.56 -25.73
C ALA A 126 -12.06 -1.67 -24.21
N ASP A 127 -13.14 -1.27 -23.54
CA ASP A 127 -13.32 -1.29 -22.08
C ASP A 127 -13.57 -2.69 -21.49
N ALA A 128 -13.99 -3.65 -22.31
CA ALA A 128 -14.21 -5.04 -21.92
C ALA A 128 -13.01 -5.94 -22.16
N THR A 129 -11.92 -5.42 -22.70
CA THR A 129 -10.69 -6.21 -22.90
C THR A 129 -10.07 -6.68 -21.58
N PRO A 130 -9.35 -7.83 -21.56
CA PRO A 130 -8.73 -8.34 -20.33
C PRO A 130 -7.83 -7.32 -19.63
N LEU A 131 -7.13 -6.49 -20.40
CA LEU A 131 -6.17 -5.51 -19.85
C LEU A 131 -6.88 -4.36 -19.13
N VAL A 132 -7.94 -3.80 -19.75
CA VAL A 132 -8.70 -2.69 -19.17
C VAL A 132 -9.48 -3.14 -17.94
N ARG A 133 -10.12 -4.31 -18.00
CA ARG A 133 -10.83 -4.89 -16.83
C ARG A 133 -9.88 -5.12 -15.66
N ALA A 134 -8.70 -5.67 -15.92
CA ALA A 134 -7.68 -5.89 -14.91
C ALA A 134 -7.21 -4.57 -14.30
N GLY A 135 -6.93 -3.55 -15.09
CA GLY A 135 -6.51 -2.23 -14.63
C GLY A 135 -7.54 -1.56 -13.69
N HIS A 136 -8.83 -1.76 -13.95
CA HIS A 136 -9.91 -1.26 -13.10
C HIS A 136 -10.15 -2.07 -11.82
N GLY A 137 -9.26 -3.01 -11.50
CA GLY A 137 -9.36 -3.83 -10.29
C GLY A 137 -10.47 -4.89 -10.31
N LYS A 138 -11.10 -5.10 -11.48
CA LYS A 138 -12.04 -6.21 -11.65
C LYS A 138 -11.23 -7.48 -11.90
N PRO A 139 -11.45 -8.56 -11.13
CA PRO A 139 -10.77 -9.82 -11.39
C PRO A 139 -11.05 -10.22 -12.85
N ALA A 140 -10.01 -10.25 -13.65
CA ALA A 140 -10.15 -10.68 -15.03
C ALA A 140 -10.02 -12.21 -15.09
N SER A 141 -11.09 -12.92 -14.73
CA SER A 141 -11.27 -14.27 -15.20
C SER A 141 -12.11 -14.18 -16.48
N LEU A 142 -11.45 -14.00 -17.61
CA LEU A 142 -12.11 -13.80 -18.90
C LEU A 142 -11.61 -14.79 -19.92
N ARG A 143 -12.53 -15.57 -20.50
CA ARG A 143 -12.26 -16.41 -21.68
C ARG A 143 -12.56 -15.60 -22.93
N PHE A 144 -11.69 -15.72 -23.91
CA PHE A 144 -11.84 -15.01 -25.18
C PHE A 144 -11.10 -15.75 -26.30
N LYS A 145 -11.50 -15.45 -27.55
CA LYS A 145 -10.86 -15.96 -28.75
C LYS A 145 -10.07 -14.86 -29.45
N LEU A 146 -8.95 -15.18 -30.02
CA LEU A 146 -8.20 -14.24 -30.84
C LEU A 146 -8.82 -14.15 -32.24
N ALA A 147 -9.24 -12.95 -32.62
CA ALA A 147 -9.79 -12.63 -33.93
C ALA A 147 -8.72 -12.31 -34.97
N SER A 148 -7.55 -11.87 -34.53
CA SER A 148 -6.43 -11.49 -35.39
C SER A 148 -5.08 -11.91 -34.80
N GLY A 149 -4.01 -11.70 -35.55
CA GLY A 149 -2.64 -11.98 -35.13
C GLY A 149 -2.16 -13.41 -35.34
N PRO A 150 -0.92 -13.74 -34.93
CA PRO A 150 -0.27 -15.01 -35.18
C PRO A 150 -0.97 -16.25 -34.64
N ARG A 151 -1.80 -16.06 -33.63
CA ARG A 151 -2.57 -17.11 -32.93
C ARG A 151 -4.07 -16.99 -33.15
N ARG A 152 -4.51 -16.40 -34.28
CA ARG A 152 -5.93 -16.27 -34.65
C ARG A 152 -6.67 -17.62 -34.48
N GLY A 153 -7.88 -17.55 -33.95
CA GLY A 153 -8.75 -18.72 -33.75
C GLY A 153 -8.47 -19.50 -32.47
N THR A 154 -7.41 -19.19 -31.73
CA THR A 154 -7.11 -19.85 -30.44
C THR A 154 -7.87 -19.22 -29.29
N TRP A 155 -8.26 -20.07 -28.33
CA TRP A 155 -8.93 -19.67 -27.10
C TRP A 155 -7.93 -19.43 -25.96
N TRP A 156 -8.19 -18.39 -25.18
CA TRP A 156 -7.34 -17.97 -24.09
C TRP A 156 -8.18 -17.65 -22.86
N HIS A 157 -7.59 -17.85 -21.72
CA HIS A 157 -8.12 -17.43 -20.42
C HIS A 157 -7.14 -16.45 -19.80
N ALA A 158 -7.62 -15.23 -19.53
CA ALA A 158 -6.87 -14.22 -18.81
C ALA A 158 -7.24 -14.27 -17.31
N THR A 159 -6.24 -14.30 -16.47
CA THR A 159 -6.38 -14.11 -15.03
C THR A 159 -5.59 -12.88 -14.61
N SER A 160 -6.11 -12.09 -13.68
CA SER A 160 -5.40 -10.92 -13.18
C SER A 160 -5.29 -10.92 -11.67
N GLU A 161 -4.23 -10.33 -11.19
CA GLU A 161 -3.97 -10.05 -9.79
C GLU A 161 -3.53 -8.59 -9.64
N MET A 162 -4.11 -7.89 -8.67
CA MET A 162 -3.69 -6.53 -8.35
C MET A 162 -2.27 -6.53 -7.77
N VAL A 163 -1.46 -5.61 -8.24
CA VAL A 163 -0.10 -5.38 -7.76
C VAL A 163 0.08 -3.92 -7.39
N GLU A 164 0.65 -3.70 -6.22
CA GLU A 164 0.98 -2.35 -5.76
C GLU A 164 2.39 -2.00 -6.20
N PHE A 165 2.54 -0.84 -6.82
CA PHE A 165 3.83 -0.27 -7.17
C PHE A 165 4.15 0.87 -6.22
N TYR A 166 5.33 0.84 -5.64
CA TYR A 166 5.85 1.95 -4.86
C TYR A 166 5.82 3.24 -5.69
N ARG A 167 5.07 4.26 -5.25
CA ARG A 167 4.89 5.60 -5.85
C ARG A 167 3.94 5.75 -7.04
N THR A 168 3.42 4.71 -7.68
CA THR A 168 2.61 4.85 -8.90
C THR A 168 1.15 4.43 -8.78
N GLY A 169 0.70 4.13 -7.57
CA GLY A 169 -0.73 3.89 -7.30
C GLY A 169 -1.28 2.53 -7.72
N GLY A 170 -0.41 1.57 -8.03
CA GLY A 170 -0.82 0.19 -8.32
C GLY A 170 -1.25 -0.06 -9.76
N GLY A 171 -1.44 -1.32 -10.07
CA GLY A 171 -1.87 -1.83 -11.38
C GLY A 171 -2.27 -3.30 -11.27
N ALA A 172 -2.25 -4.02 -12.37
CA ALA A 172 -2.54 -5.46 -12.37
C ALA A 172 -1.50 -6.24 -13.18
N LEU A 173 -1.14 -7.41 -12.67
CA LEU A 173 -0.46 -8.46 -13.43
C LEU A 173 -1.53 -9.32 -14.09
N VAL A 174 -1.44 -9.47 -15.41
CA VAL A 174 -2.36 -10.29 -16.20
C VAL A 174 -1.58 -11.44 -16.83
N VAL A 175 -2.02 -12.67 -16.59
CA VAL A 175 -1.44 -13.90 -17.15
C VAL A 175 -2.45 -14.54 -18.08
N PHE A 176 -1.99 -15.03 -19.23
CA PHE A 176 -2.83 -15.62 -20.26
C PHE A 176 -2.48 -17.09 -20.42
N ARG A 177 -3.46 -17.96 -20.32
CA ARG A 177 -3.35 -19.39 -20.55
C ARG A 177 -4.16 -19.82 -21.75
N ARG A 178 -3.54 -20.62 -22.62
CA ARG A 178 -4.26 -21.22 -23.72
C ARG A 178 -5.25 -22.28 -23.16
N VAL A 179 -6.48 -22.21 -23.61
CA VAL A 179 -7.55 -23.14 -23.18
C VAL A 179 -8.21 -23.80 -24.40
N ARG A 180 -8.94 -24.89 -24.20
CA ARG A 180 -9.81 -25.45 -25.22
C ARG A 180 -11.01 -24.52 -25.42
N GLY A 181 -11.46 -24.39 -26.66
CA GLY A 181 -12.70 -23.68 -26.94
C GLY A 181 -13.91 -24.35 -26.28
N PRO A 182 -15.06 -23.66 -26.19
CA PRO A 182 -16.31 -24.31 -25.83
C PRO A 182 -16.55 -25.50 -26.77
N GLY A 183 -16.85 -26.67 -26.21
CA GLY A 183 -17.23 -27.85 -26.99
C GLY A 183 -18.43 -27.48 -27.88
N ARG A 184 -18.43 -27.93 -29.12
CA ARG A 184 -19.69 -28.08 -29.85
C ARG A 184 -20.29 -29.37 -29.30
N ASP A 185 -21.31 -29.23 -28.48
CA ASP A 185 -22.23 -30.34 -28.18
C ASP A 185 -23.00 -30.70 -29.44
#